data_e094ae033f44fa4394658103c90fe52a
#
_entry.id   e094ae033f44fa4394658103c90fe52a
#
_cell.length_a   1.000
_cell.length_b   1.000
_cell.length_c   1.000
_cell.angle_alpha   90.00
_cell.angle_beta   90.00
_cell.angle_gamma   90.00
#
_symmetry.space_group_name_H-M   'P 1'
#
loop_
_entity.id
_entity.type
_entity.pdbx_description
1 polymer ?
#
loop_
_entity_poly.entity_id
_entity_poly.type
_entity_poly.pdbx_seq_one_letter_code
_entity_poly.pdbx_strand_id
1 'polypeptide(L)'
;PTRIIWRRCVDMNDRQLRNIVDGLGGKTQGCPREDGFDITVASEVMAAFCLASSIDDLKDRFSRILVAYTRDGKPVTAGQINAQGAMTALLKDALKPNLVQTLEGTPAFVHGGPFANIAHGCNSVIATKMAMHFGDYVVTEAGFGADLGAEKFLDIKCRLAGLKPNAVIIVATIKALKYNGGVPKADVQKENLEALEKGLPNLLKHVENITQVFKLPAVVALN
;
A
#
# COMPACT_ATOMS: atom_id res chain seq x y z
N PRO A 1 -1.47 -26.16 -14.48
CA PRO A 1 -2.56 -25.25 -14.14
C PRO A 1 -3.43 -24.97 -15.36
N THR A 2 -4.71 -24.76 -15.13
CA THR A 2 -5.68 -24.40 -16.20
C THR A 2 -6.05 -22.92 -16.15
N ARG A 3 -5.80 -22.28 -15.02
CA ARG A 3 -6.07 -20.86 -14.82
C ARG A 3 -4.90 -20.25 -14.06
N ILE A 4 -4.14 -19.39 -14.72
CA ILE A 4 -3.11 -18.54 -14.12
C ILE A 4 -3.82 -17.25 -13.69
N ILE A 5 -3.60 -16.83 -12.45
CA ILE A 5 -4.22 -15.62 -11.89
C ILE A 5 -3.19 -14.57 -11.50
N TRP A 6 -1.93 -14.96 -11.35
CA TRP A 6 -0.85 -14.04 -11.02
C TRP A 6 -0.42 -13.27 -12.26
N ARG A 7 -0.69 -12.00 -12.26
CA ARG A 7 -0.38 -11.10 -13.37
C ARG A 7 1.09 -10.72 -13.40
N ARG A 8 1.53 -10.29 -14.54
CA ARG A 8 2.86 -9.69 -14.71
C ARG A 8 2.90 -8.31 -14.08
N CYS A 9 4.09 -7.84 -13.77
CA CYS A 9 4.30 -6.47 -13.29
C CYS A 9 5.26 -5.72 -14.22
N VAL A 10 4.97 -4.44 -14.41
CA VAL A 10 5.85 -3.50 -15.10
C VAL A 10 5.74 -2.14 -14.41
N ASP A 11 6.86 -1.49 -14.20
CA ASP A 11 6.89 -0.18 -13.55
C ASP A 11 6.51 0.94 -14.53
N MET A 12 5.36 0.78 -15.14
CA MET A 12 4.76 1.68 -16.11
C MET A 12 3.23 1.64 -15.98
N ASN A 13 2.60 2.79 -15.94
CA ASN A 13 1.15 2.89 -15.95
C ASN A 13 0.61 3.02 -17.38
N ASP A 14 0.55 1.91 -18.11
CA ASP A 14 0.00 1.83 -19.45
C ASP A 14 -1.31 1.05 -19.46
N ARG A 15 -2.41 1.72 -19.83
CA ARG A 15 -3.74 1.11 -19.91
C ARG A 15 -3.84 0.03 -20.97
N GLN A 16 -3.05 0.08 -22.03
CA GLN A 16 -3.05 -0.92 -23.10
C GLN A 16 -2.47 -2.26 -22.62
N LEU A 17 -1.61 -2.25 -21.60
CA LEU A 17 -1.02 -3.46 -21.01
C LEU A 17 -1.90 -4.14 -19.96
N ARG A 18 -3.04 -3.54 -19.59
CA ARG A 18 -3.92 -4.09 -18.55
C ARG A 18 -4.63 -5.38 -18.98
N ASN A 19 -4.91 -5.52 -20.28
CA ASN A 19 -5.50 -6.71 -20.86
C ASN A 19 -4.78 -7.00 -22.17
N ILE A 20 -4.06 -8.12 -22.23
CA ILE A 20 -3.27 -8.55 -23.37
C ILE A 20 -3.53 -10.04 -23.68
N VAL A 21 -3.08 -10.48 -24.83
CA VAL A 21 -2.89 -11.90 -25.12
C VAL A 21 -1.41 -12.21 -25.01
N ASP A 22 -1.05 -13.12 -24.10
CA ASP A 22 0.31 -13.57 -23.85
C ASP A 22 0.58 -14.93 -24.50
N GLY A 23 1.84 -15.29 -24.73
CA GLY A 23 2.27 -16.59 -25.24
C GLY A 23 2.07 -16.83 -26.72
N LEU A 24 1.89 -15.78 -27.55
CA LEU A 24 1.84 -15.89 -29.01
C LEU A 24 3.23 -16.17 -29.59
N GLY A 25 3.32 -16.75 -30.78
CA GLY A 25 4.60 -16.99 -31.50
C GLY A 25 5.07 -18.44 -31.47
N GLY A 26 4.25 -19.38 -31.03
CA GLY A 26 4.52 -20.81 -31.09
C GLY A 26 4.95 -21.43 -29.75
N LYS A 27 5.26 -22.71 -29.78
CA LYS A 27 5.46 -23.55 -28.59
C LYS A 27 6.58 -23.06 -27.64
N THR A 28 7.60 -22.40 -28.16
CA THR A 28 8.73 -21.87 -27.36
C THR A 28 8.38 -20.57 -26.61
N GLN A 29 7.26 -19.93 -26.95
CA GLN A 29 6.83 -18.68 -26.36
C GLN A 29 5.80 -18.86 -25.24
N GLY A 30 5.41 -20.08 -24.93
CA GLY A 30 4.43 -20.40 -23.89
C GLY A 30 3.07 -20.82 -24.44
N CYS A 31 2.04 -20.68 -23.61
CA CYS A 31 0.66 -20.98 -23.97
C CYS A 31 -0.13 -19.69 -24.16
N PRO A 32 -0.77 -19.48 -25.31
CA PRO A 32 -1.64 -18.33 -25.53
C PRO A 32 -2.75 -18.24 -24.48
N ARG A 33 -2.88 -17.09 -23.84
CA ARG A 33 -3.90 -16.83 -22.83
C ARG A 33 -4.14 -15.34 -22.64
N GLU A 34 -5.28 -14.99 -22.08
CA GLU A 34 -5.48 -13.65 -21.54
C GLU A 34 -4.58 -13.44 -20.33
N ASP A 35 -3.94 -12.29 -20.26
CA ASP A 35 -3.05 -11.86 -19.21
C ASP A 35 -3.10 -10.33 -19.09
N GLY A 36 -2.24 -9.74 -18.28
CA GLY A 36 -2.08 -8.30 -18.17
C GLY A 36 -0.91 -7.93 -17.30
N PHE A 37 -0.58 -6.64 -17.33
CA PHE A 37 0.43 -6.06 -16.47
C PHE A 37 -0.24 -5.17 -15.42
N ASP A 38 0.10 -5.41 -14.16
CA ASP A 38 -0.16 -4.49 -13.07
C ASP A 38 1.09 -3.63 -12.84
N ILE A 39 0.91 -2.43 -12.29
CA ILE A 39 2.07 -1.63 -11.87
C ILE A 39 2.73 -2.29 -10.64
N THR A 40 4.04 -2.21 -10.53
CA THR A 40 4.83 -2.89 -9.47
C THR A 40 4.27 -2.66 -8.06
N VAL A 41 3.83 -1.44 -7.75
CA VAL A 41 3.27 -1.08 -6.44
C VAL A 41 1.89 -1.69 -6.15
N ALA A 42 1.24 -2.27 -7.15
CA ALA A 42 -0.04 -2.98 -7.03
C ALA A 42 0.10 -4.50 -6.91
N SER A 43 1.33 -5.02 -6.88
CA SER A 43 1.59 -6.46 -6.85
C SER A 43 1.48 -7.04 -5.44
N GLU A 44 1.13 -8.33 -5.35
CA GLU A 44 1.18 -9.11 -4.12
C GLU A 44 2.61 -9.18 -3.56
N VAL A 45 3.61 -9.14 -4.44
CA VAL A 45 5.03 -9.11 -4.06
C VAL A 45 5.35 -7.87 -3.25
N MET A 46 4.89 -6.69 -3.69
CA MET A 46 5.09 -5.44 -2.94
C MET A 46 4.38 -5.48 -1.58
N ALA A 47 3.16 -5.98 -1.52
CA ALA A 47 2.41 -6.09 -0.27
C ALA A 47 3.10 -7.05 0.73
N ALA A 48 3.51 -8.24 0.27
CA ALA A 48 4.23 -9.20 1.09
C ALA A 48 5.58 -8.65 1.57
N PHE A 49 6.32 -8.00 0.68
CA PHE A 49 7.60 -7.36 0.95
C PHE A 49 7.50 -6.29 2.05
N CYS A 50 6.52 -5.41 1.98
CA CYS A 50 6.35 -4.33 2.96
C CYS A 50 5.91 -4.81 4.34
N LEU A 51 5.29 -5.98 4.44
CA LEU A 51 4.88 -6.59 5.70
C LEU A 51 5.93 -7.55 6.27
N ALA A 52 6.97 -7.88 5.52
CA ALA A 52 8.03 -8.78 5.98
C ALA A 52 8.86 -8.14 7.11
N SER A 53 9.28 -8.97 8.05
CA SER A 53 10.13 -8.60 9.18
C SER A 53 11.59 -9.05 9.03
N SER A 54 11.84 -10.00 8.13
CA SER A 54 13.17 -10.54 7.82
C SER A 54 13.18 -11.15 6.43
N ILE A 55 14.36 -11.58 5.96
CA ILE A 55 14.49 -12.27 4.68
C ILE A 55 13.81 -13.65 4.69
N ASP A 56 13.84 -14.34 5.82
CA ASP A 56 13.19 -15.64 5.97
C ASP A 56 11.66 -15.50 6.01
N ASP A 57 11.14 -14.49 6.73
CA ASP A 57 9.71 -14.14 6.71
C ASP A 57 9.25 -13.74 5.30
N LEU A 58 10.09 -12.99 4.56
CA LEU A 58 9.78 -12.65 3.17
C LEU A 58 9.66 -13.90 2.29
N LYS A 59 10.61 -14.82 2.41
CA LYS A 59 10.59 -16.09 1.68
C LYS A 59 9.36 -16.94 2.01
N ASP A 60 8.99 -16.99 3.28
CA ASP A 60 7.78 -17.70 3.73
C ASP A 60 6.51 -17.05 3.16
N ARG A 61 6.39 -15.72 3.21
CA ARG A 61 5.28 -14.98 2.60
C ARG A 61 5.16 -15.23 1.10
N PHE A 62 6.28 -15.20 0.38
CA PHE A 62 6.29 -15.49 -1.05
C PHE A 62 5.85 -16.92 -1.35
N SER A 63 6.20 -17.89 -0.51
CA SER A 63 5.77 -19.28 -0.71
C SER A 63 4.25 -19.45 -0.75
N ARG A 64 3.52 -18.57 -0.07
CA ARG A 64 2.05 -18.58 0.05
C ARG A 64 1.31 -17.81 -1.02
N ILE A 65 2.00 -17.04 -1.88
CA ILE A 65 1.36 -16.31 -2.98
C ILE A 65 0.65 -17.31 -3.90
N LEU A 66 -0.64 -17.07 -4.13
CA LEU A 66 -1.46 -17.87 -5.02
C LEU A 66 -1.19 -17.47 -6.47
N VAL A 67 -0.72 -18.40 -7.29
CA VAL A 67 -0.30 -18.12 -8.67
C VAL A 67 -1.26 -18.68 -9.71
N ALA A 68 -1.95 -19.78 -9.40
CA ALA A 68 -2.79 -20.47 -10.38
C ALA A 68 -3.79 -21.41 -9.70
N TYR A 69 -4.64 -22.02 -10.52
CA TYR A 69 -5.50 -23.15 -10.14
C TYR A 69 -5.26 -24.35 -11.07
N THR A 70 -5.37 -25.54 -10.51
CA THR A 70 -5.38 -26.80 -11.25
C THR A 70 -6.70 -27.00 -11.98
N ARG A 71 -6.80 -28.06 -12.83
CA ARG A 71 -8.03 -28.40 -13.56
C ARG A 71 -9.21 -28.72 -12.62
N ASP A 72 -8.94 -29.32 -11.48
CA ASP A 72 -9.90 -29.64 -10.43
C ASP A 72 -10.12 -28.53 -9.40
N GLY A 73 -9.68 -27.30 -9.72
CA GLY A 73 -9.95 -26.09 -8.94
C GLY A 73 -9.08 -25.91 -7.69
N LYS A 74 -8.05 -26.72 -7.50
CA LYS A 74 -7.16 -26.58 -6.34
C LYS A 74 -6.19 -25.42 -6.52
N PRO A 75 -5.90 -24.64 -5.47
CA PRO A 75 -4.93 -23.56 -5.53
C PRO A 75 -3.49 -24.08 -5.76
N VAL A 76 -2.71 -23.33 -6.52
CA VAL A 76 -1.28 -23.54 -6.73
C VAL A 76 -0.54 -22.31 -6.22
N THR A 77 0.40 -22.51 -5.30
CA THR A 77 1.18 -21.42 -4.71
C THR A 77 2.58 -21.32 -5.32
N ALA A 78 3.23 -20.17 -5.12
CA ALA A 78 4.62 -19.97 -5.54
C ALA A 78 5.59 -20.98 -4.84
N GLY A 79 5.29 -21.41 -3.64
CA GLY A 79 6.02 -22.46 -2.93
C GLY A 79 5.93 -23.81 -3.62
N GLN A 80 4.76 -24.19 -4.12
CA GLN A 80 4.56 -25.46 -4.83
C GLN A 80 5.32 -25.54 -6.17
N ILE A 81 5.61 -24.39 -6.78
CA ILE A 81 6.47 -24.31 -7.99
C ILE A 81 7.91 -23.95 -7.69
N ASN A 82 8.31 -23.92 -6.41
CA ASN A 82 9.64 -23.58 -5.91
C ASN A 82 10.18 -22.22 -6.35
N ALA A 83 9.29 -21.22 -6.57
CA ALA A 83 9.69 -19.89 -7.03
C ALA A 83 10.19 -18.97 -5.90
N GLN A 84 9.75 -19.19 -4.66
CA GLN A 84 9.99 -18.30 -3.52
C GLN A 84 11.47 -18.01 -3.24
N GLY A 85 12.35 -18.99 -3.48
CA GLY A 85 13.79 -18.81 -3.27
C GLY A 85 14.41 -17.81 -4.24
N ALA A 86 14.11 -17.94 -5.53
CA ALA A 86 14.57 -17.02 -6.57
C ALA A 86 13.99 -15.61 -6.36
N MET A 87 12.70 -15.50 -6.02
CA MET A 87 12.05 -14.24 -5.72
C MET A 87 12.73 -13.53 -4.55
N THR A 88 13.03 -14.25 -3.46
CA THR A 88 13.70 -13.69 -2.29
C THR A 88 15.13 -13.24 -2.62
N ALA A 89 15.86 -14.03 -3.41
CA ALA A 89 17.22 -13.68 -3.84
C ALA A 89 17.24 -12.38 -4.67
N LEU A 90 16.30 -12.21 -5.58
CA LEU A 90 16.16 -10.98 -6.38
C LEU A 90 15.86 -9.73 -5.53
N LEU A 91 15.12 -9.89 -4.44
CA LEU A 91 14.72 -8.78 -3.56
C LEU A 91 15.61 -8.60 -2.33
N LYS A 92 16.67 -9.36 -2.20
CA LYS A 92 17.58 -9.32 -1.05
C LYS A 92 18.12 -7.90 -0.77
N ASP A 93 18.58 -7.21 -1.79
CA ASP A 93 19.10 -5.86 -1.63
C ASP A 93 18.00 -4.81 -1.51
N ALA A 94 16.88 -5.02 -2.20
CA ALA A 94 15.70 -4.16 -2.05
C ALA A 94 15.13 -4.17 -0.63
N LEU A 95 15.34 -5.23 0.15
CA LEU A 95 14.84 -5.34 1.53
C LEU A 95 15.52 -4.37 2.51
N LYS A 96 16.60 -3.72 2.10
CA LYS A 96 17.29 -2.70 2.89
C LYS A 96 16.62 -1.35 2.68
N PRO A 97 16.08 -0.68 3.74
CA PRO A 97 15.50 0.65 3.58
C PRO A 97 16.51 1.69 3.11
N ASN A 98 16.07 2.59 2.24
CA ASN A 98 16.87 3.73 1.84
C ASN A 98 16.77 4.83 2.90
N LEU A 99 17.92 5.24 3.45
CA LEU A 99 18.02 6.40 4.31
C LEU A 99 18.36 7.62 3.48
N VAL A 100 17.52 8.63 3.54
CA VAL A 100 17.71 9.91 2.85
C VAL A 100 17.62 11.06 3.83
N GLN A 101 18.11 12.23 3.44
CA GLN A 101 18.03 13.47 4.22
C GLN A 101 17.06 14.43 3.53
N THR A 102 16.14 15.02 4.29
CA THR A 102 15.24 16.07 3.77
C THR A 102 15.99 17.38 3.60
N LEU A 103 15.36 18.36 2.95
CA LEU A 103 15.95 19.69 2.76
C LEU A 103 16.24 20.41 4.09
N GLU A 104 15.45 20.13 5.13
CA GLU A 104 15.66 20.65 6.49
C GLU A 104 16.66 19.82 7.32
N GLY A 105 17.27 18.81 6.73
CA GLY A 105 18.27 17.99 7.40
C GLY A 105 17.71 16.84 8.24
N THR A 106 16.40 16.60 8.21
CA THR A 106 15.76 15.50 8.94
C THR A 106 16.00 14.17 8.22
N PRO A 107 16.45 13.11 8.92
CA PRO A 107 16.58 11.79 8.31
C PRO A 107 15.21 11.19 7.99
N ALA A 108 15.09 10.52 6.84
CA ALA A 108 13.87 9.85 6.42
C ALA A 108 14.18 8.49 5.79
N PHE A 109 13.41 7.47 6.14
CA PHE A 109 13.46 6.17 5.49
C PHE A 109 12.43 6.10 4.36
N VAL A 110 12.89 5.78 3.15
CA VAL A 110 12.05 5.53 1.99
C VAL A 110 12.13 4.06 1.64
N HIS A 111 11.03 3.34 1.79
CA HIS A 111 11.05 1.89 1.61
C HIS A 111 9.67 1.30 1.37
N GLY A 112 9.51 0.67 0.19
CA GLY A 112 8.24 0.10 -0.26
C GLY A 112 7.22 1.17 -0.63
N GLY A 113 6.15 0.77 -1.28
CA GLY A 113 5.12 1.70 -1.74
C GLY A 113 3.85 0.99 -2.19
N PRO A 114 3.26 0.09 -1.36
CA PRO A 114 2.04 -0.60 -1.75
C PRO A 114 0.88 0.41 -1.79
N PHE A 115 0.05 0.34 -2.83
CA PHE A 115 -1.13 1.21 -2.92
C PHE A 115 -2.16 0.91 -1.84
N ALA A 116 -2.69 1.95 -1.20
CA ALA A 116 -3.68 1.81 -0.13
C ALA A 116 -5.03 1.26 -0.61
N ASN A 117 -5.40 1.46 -1.86
CA ASN A 117 -6.60 0.88 -2.46
C ASN A 117 -6.44 -0.61 -2.84
N ILE A 118 -5.23 -1.15 -2.79
CA ILE A 118 -4.93 -2.54 -3.15
C ILE A 118 -4.35 -3.32 -1.96
N ALA A 119 -3.45 -2.70 -1.20
CA ALA A 119 -2.79 -3.30 -0.03
C ALA A 119 -2.90 -2.39 1.20
N HIS A 120 -1.94 -2.42 2.11
CA HIS A 120 -1.99 -1.65 3.36
C HIS A 120 -1.57 -0.17 3.21
N GLY A 121 -1.02 0.24 2.06
CA GLY A 121 -0.86 1.65 1.68
C GLY A 121 0.08 2.50 2.53
N CYS A 122 1.10 1.90 3.10
CA CYS A 122 2.12 2.59 3.88
C CYS A 122 3.48 1.88 3.72
N ASN A 123 4.56 2.53 4.16
CA ASN A 123 5.91 1.99 4.05
C ASN A 123 6.08 0.63 4.78
N SER A 124 7.27 0.04 4.64
CA SER A 124 7.55 -1.28 5.21
C SER A 124 7.60 -1.31 6.74
N VAL A 125 7.34 -2.49 7.28
CA VAL A 125 7.52 -2.79 8.71
C VAL A 125 8.98 -2.59 9.13
N ILE A 126 9.93 -3.03 8.29
CA ILE A 126 11.38 -2.89 8.56
C ILE A 126 11.77 -1.41 8.69
N ALA A 127 11.35 -0.56 7.74
CA ALA A 127 11.68 0.87 7.79
C ALA A 127 11.09 1.54 9.03
N THR A 128 9.85 1.26 9.38
CA THR A 128 9.24 1.84 10.59
C THR A 128 9.95 1.38 11.86
N LYS A 129 10.25 0.10 12.01
CA LYS A 129 10.99 -0.41 13.17
C LYS A 129 12.41 0.15 13.24
N MET A 130 13.07 0.31 12.10
CA MET A 130 14.40 0.92 12.02
C MET A 130 14.36 2.39 12.44
N ALA A 131 13.37 3.15 11.96
CA ALA A 131 13.18 4.53 12.38
C ALA A 131 12.94 4.65 13.89
N MET A 132 12.11 3.78 14.46
CA MET A 132 11.85 3.73 15.91
C MET A 132 13.09 3.36 16.75
N HIS A 133 14.06 2.68 16.16
CA HIS A 133 15.32 2.35 16.83
C HIS A 133 16.28 3.55 16.88
N PHE A 134 16.23 4.41 15.87
CA PHE A 134 17.17 5.54 15.74
C PHE A 134 16.61 6.89 16.17
N GLY A 135 15.29 7.06 16.22
CA GLY A 135 14.63 8.33 16.52
C GLY A 135 13.81 8.30 17.81
N ASP A 136 13.84 9.39 18.56
CA ASP A 136 12.96 9.60 19.72
C ASP A 136 11.52 9.82 19.28
N TYR A 137 11.32 10.42 18.10
CA TYR A 137 10.04 10.64 17.45
C TYR A 137 10.07 10.08 16.03
N VAL A 138 9.06 9.33 15.68
CA VAL A 138 8.90 8.77 14.34
C VAL A 138 7.54 9.17 13.79
N VAL A 139 7.56 9.85 12.65
CA VAL A 139 6.35 10.19 11.90
C VAL A 139 6.29 9.32 10.67
N THR A 140 5.15 8.67 10.43
CA THR A 140 4.91 7.84 9.25
C THR A 140 3.57 8.19 8.65
N GLU A 141 3.42 7.91 7.36
CA GLU A 141 2.17 8.16 6.65
C GLU A 141 1.25 6.95 6.64
N ALA A 142 -0.02 7.22 6.38
CA ALA A 142 -1.00 6.24 5.92
C ALA A 142 -1.67 6.80 4.66
N GLY A 143 -1.59 6.08 3.56
CA GLY A 143 -1.98 6.58 2.24
C GLY A 143 -3.48 6.82 2.07
N PHE A 144 -3.86 7.80 1.24
CA PHE A 144 -5.24 8.21 0.95
C PHE A 144 -5.99 8.79 2.16
N GLY A 145 -7.31 8.70 2.16
CA GLY A 145 -8.15 9.16 3.27
C GLY A 145 -8.03 8.27 4.52
N ALA A 146 -8.37 8.84 5.66
CA ALA A 146 -8.29 8.14 6.94
C ALA A 146 -9.22 6.91 7.03
N ASP A 147 -10.30 6.91 6.26
CA ASP A 147 -11.24 5.79 6.08
C ASP A 147 -10.66 4.61 5.28
N LEU A 148 -9.49 4.78 4.68
CA LEU A 148 -8.81 3.76 3.91
C LEU A 148 -7.41 3.49 4.47
N GLY A 149 -6.50 4.45 4.35
CA GLY A 149 -5.09 4.26 4.72
C GLY A 149 -4.86 4.16 6.21
N ALA A 150 -5.46 5.02 7.02
CA ALA A 150 -5.29 4.96 8.47
C ALA A 150 -5.88 3.67 9.07
N GLU A 151 -7.05 3.22 8.60
CA GLU A 151 -7.64 1.96 9.03
C GLU A 151 -6.74 0.76 8.67
N LYS A 152 -6.25 0.71 7.43
CA LYS A 152 -5.32 -0.36 7.01
C LYS A 152 -3.98 -0.32 7.75
N PHE A 153 -3.47 0.87 8.03
CA PHE A 153 -2.27 1.02 8.85
C PHE A 153 -2.49 0.44 10.26
N LEU A 154 -3.58 0.80 10.91
CA LEU A 154 -3.90 0.37 12.27
C LEU A 154 -4.29 -1.11 12.31
N ASP A 155 -5.17 -1.56 11.42
CA ASP A 155 -5.74 -2.90 11.46
C ASP A 155 -4.85 -3.98 10.82
N ILE A 156 -3.98 -3.61 9.88
CA ILE A 156 -3.09 -4.56 9.23
C ILE A 156 -1.66 -4.39 9.74
N LYS A 157 -1.01 -3.28 9.43
CA LYS A 157 0.42 -3.10 9.70
C LYS A 157 0.72 -3.06 11.19
N CYS A 158 -0.02 -2.28 11.97
CA CYS A 158 0.21 -2.16 13.41
C CYS A 158 0.01 -3.50 14.12
N ARG A 159 -1.05 -4.24 13.78
CA ARG A 159 -1.32 -5.57 14.37
C ARG A 159 -0.23 -6.57 14.04
N LEU A 160 0.16 -6.67 12.77
CA LEU A 160 1.20 -7.61 12.32
C LEU A 160 2.59 -7.28 12.89
N ALA A 161 2.91 -6.01 13.01
CA ALA A 161 4.24 -5.56 13.42
C ALA A 161 4.37 -5.27 14.92
N GLY A 162 3.26 -5.32 15.68
CA GLY A 162 3.23 -4.95 17.10
C GLY A 162 3.44 -3.46 17.34
N LEU A 163 3.05 -2.60 16.38
CA LEU A 163 3.18 -1.14 16.49
C LEU A 163 2.01 -0.55 17.26
N LYS A 164 2.29 0.47 18.06
CA LYS A 164 1.28 1.22 18.83
C LYS A 164 1.54 2.71 18.67
N PRO A 165 0.83 3.39 17.73
CA PRO A 165 0.95 4.84 17.57
C PRO A 165 0.57 5.58 18.85
N ASN A 166 1.25 6.69 19.14
CA ASN A 166 0.97 7.54 20.29
C ASN A 166 -0.08 8.62 19.99
N ALA A 167 -0.11 9.10 18.73
CA ALA A 167 -1.04 10.11 18.26
C ALA A 167 -1.21 10.02 16.75
N VAL A 168 -2.26 10.65 16.24
CA VAL A 168 -2.57 10.77 14.81
C VAL A 168 -2.71 12.23 14.43
N ILE A 169 -2.08 12.63 13.33
CA ILE A 169 -2.29 13.93 12.70
C ILE A 169 -3.20 13.71 11.49
N ILE A 170 -4.39 14.29 11.51
CA ILE A 170 -5.35 14.25 10.41
C ILE A 170 -5.15 15.50 9.57
N VAL A 171 -4.61 15.35 8.37
CA VAL A 171 -4.46 16.47 7.44
C VAL A 171 -5.78 16.68 6.70
N ALA A 172 -6.39 17.85 6.89
CA ALA A 172 -7.62 18.24 6.23
C ALA A 172 -7.38 19.50 5.38
N THR A 173 -7.75 19.46 4.10
CA THR A 173 -7.65 20.63 3.24
C THR A 173 -8.99 21.35 3.13
N ILE A 174 -8.96 22.68 3.11
CA ILE A 174 -10.15 23.52 2.88
C ILE A 174 -10.86 23.11 1.56
N LYS A 175 -10.08 22.76 0.53
CA LYS A 175 -10.62 22.29 -0.76
C LYS A 175 -11.40 20.99 -0.62
N ALA A 176 -10.85 20.01 0.14
CA ALA A 176 -11.53 18.74 0.37
C ALA A 176 -12.82 18.92 1.16
N LEU A 177 -12.82 19.78 2.18
CA LEU A 177 -14.03 20.09 2.96
C LEU A 177 -15.12 20.71 2.08
N LYS A 178 -14.79 21.72 1.25
CA LYS A 178 -15.75 22.30 0.30
C LYS A 178 -16.27 21.28 -0.72
N TYR A 179 -15.39 20.40 -1.23
CA TYR A 179 -15.79 19.33 -2.13
C TYR A 179 -16.78 18.35 -1.46
N ASN A 180 -16.49 17.93 -0.23
CA ASN A 180 -17.39 17.10 0.57
C ASN A 180 -18.72 17.81 0.91
N GLY A 181 -18.71 19.14 0.95
CA GLY A 181 -19.91 19.97 1.09
C GLY A 181 -20.69 20.20 -0.19
N GLY A 182 -20.30 19.56 -1.30
CA GLY A 182 -21.03 19.58 -2.57
C GLY A 182 -20.53 20.56 -3.63
N VAL A 183 -19.40 21.24 -3.42
CA VAL A 183 -18.78 22.10 -4.45
C VAL A 183 -18.15 21.24 -5.56
N PRO A 184 -18.46 21.49 -6.84
CA PRO A 184 -17.80 20.83 -7.96
C PRO A 184 -16.27 21.03 -7.93
N LYS A 185 -15.52 20.01 -8.38
CA LYS A 185 -14.04 20.04 -8.35
C LYS A 185 -13.45 21.27 -9.06
N ALA A 186 -14.08 21.76 -10.11
CA ALA A 186 -13.64 22.96 -10.84
C ALA A 186 -13.73 24.25 -10.01
N ASP A 187 -14.62 24.29 -9.03
CA ASP A 187 -14.95 25.50 -8.25
C ASP A 187 -14.38 25.50 -6.82
N VAL A 188 -13.68 24.43 -6.39
CA VAL A 188 -13.15 24.31 -5.02
C VAL A 188 -12.12 25.39 -4.63
N GLN A 189 -11.59 26.13 -5.60
CA GLN A 189 -10.71 27.28 -5.35
C GLN A 189 -11.48 28.52 -4.89
N LYS A 190 -12.75 28.66 -5.27
CA LYS A 190 -13.59 29.80 -4.92
C LYS A 190 -13.99 29.73 -3.45
N GLU A 191 -14.17 30.88 -2.81
CA GLU A 191 -14.70 30.95 -1.46
C GLU A 191 -16.14 30.40 -1.41
N ASN A 192 -16.40 29.53 -0.44
CA ASN A 192 -17.75 29.01 -0.18
C ASN A 192 -17.82 28.49 1.26
N LEU A 193 -18.21 29.36 2.19
CA LEU A 193 -18.29 29.04 3.61
C LEU A 193 -19.41 28.04 3.92
N GLU A 194 -20.54 28.15 3.24
CA GLU A 194 -21.67 27.21 3.43
C GLU A 194 -21.26 25.78 3.08
N ALA A 195 -20.59 25.60 1.95
CA ALA A 195 -20.10 24.27 1.57
C ALA A 195 -18.98 23.76 2.50
N LEU A 196 -18.13 24.66 3.00
CA LEU A 196 -17.12 24.31 3.99
C LEU A 196 -17.79 23.74 5.25
N GLU A 197 -18.79 24.43 5.77
CA GLU A 197 -19.55 24.00 6.95
C GLU A 197 -20.25 22.65 6.72
N LYS A 198 -20.90 22.48 5.56
CA LYS A 198 -21.53 21.21 5.16
C LYS A 198 -20.52 20.04 5.05
N GLY A 199 -19.26 20.33 4.76
CA GLY A 199 -18.21 19.32 4.67
C GLY A 199 -17.57 18.91 6.00
N LEU A 200 -17.72 19.72 7.06
CA LEU A 200 -17.15 19.43 8.38
C LEU A 200 -17.57 18.07 8.97
N PRO A 201 -18.82 17.60 8.85
CA PRO A 201 -19.21 16.30 9.38
C PRO A 201 -18.34 15.14 8.88
N ASN A 202 -17.82 15.21 7.65
CA ASN A 202 -16.91 14.21 7.13
C ASN A 202 -15.57 14.19 7.90
N LEU A 203 -14.98 15.34 8.17
CA LEU A 203 -13.78 15.46 9.01
C LEU A 203 -14.04 14.98 10.45
N LEU A 204 -15.15 15.41 11.03
CA LEU A 204 -15.53 15.03 12.40
C LEU A 204 -15.69 13.52 12.53
N LYS A 205 -16.19 12.84 11.48
CA LYS A 205 -16.27 11.37 11.47
C LYS A 205 -14.90 10.71 11.51
N HIS A 206 -13.93 11.22 10.80
CA HIS A 206 -12.54 10.71 10.88
C HIS A 206 -11.94 10.94 12.27
N VAL A 207 -12.16 12.11 12.87
CA VAL A 207 -11.72 12.39 14.25
C VAL A 207 -12.39 11.41 15.23
N GLU A 208 -13.70 11.20 15.11
CA GLU A 208 -14.45 10.23 15.92
C GLU A 208 -13.87 8.81 15.80
N ASN A 209 -13.61 8.34 14.58
CA ASN A 209 -13.04 7.01 14.37
C ASN A 209 -11.68 6.86 15.07
N ILE A 210 -10.78 7.81 14.89
CA ILE A 210 -9.46 7.77 15.53
C ILE A 210 -9.59 7.81 17.07
N THR A 211 -10.39 8.72 17.59
CA THR A 211 -10.48 8.95 19.04
C THR A 211 -11.37 7.95 19.76
N GLN A 212 -12.48 7.54 19.16
CA GLN A 212 -13.48 6.68 19.83
C GLN A 212 -13.33 5.19 19.49
N VAL A 213 -12.94 4.85 18.26
CA VAL A 213 -12.77 3.45 17.84
C VAL A 213 -11.35 2.99 18.15
N PHE A 214 -10.34 3.68 17.63
CA PHE A 214 -8.92 3.32 17.83
C PHE A 214 -8.34 3.81 19.15
N LYS A 215 -9.04 4.69 19.87
CA LYS A 215 -8.62 5.23 21.19
C LYS A 215 -7.27 5.95 21.13
N LEU A 216 -7.00 6.62 20.05
CA LEU A 216 -5.76 7.40 19.85
C LEU A 216 -6.04 8.89 19.93
N PRO A 217 -5.16 9.69 20.55
CA PRO A 217 -5.21 11.14 20.46
C PRO A 217 -5.11 11.58 18.99
N ALA A 218 -5.93 12.55 18.59
CA ALA A 218 -5.90 13.11 17.24
C ALA A 218 -5.77 14.62 17.26
N VAL A 219 -4.95 15.15 16.34
CA VAL A 219 -4.82 16.58 16.04
C VAL A 219 -5.18 16.79 14.58
N VAL A 220 -5.96 17.82 14.29
CA VAL A 220 -6.30 18.19 12.92
C VAL A 220 -5.37 19.30 12.45
N ALA A 221 -4.65 19.05 11.37
CA ALA A 221 -3.85 20.05 10.65
C ALA A 221 -4.63 20.53 9.42
N LEU A 222 -5.00 21.80 9.39
CA LEU A 222 -5.68 22.42 8.25
C LEU A 222 -4.67 22.96 7.23
N ASN A 223 -4.91 22.69 5.95
CA ASN A 223 -4.09 23.10 4.80
C ASN A 223 -4.94 23.71 3.68
#